data_c1531131b36c9c281982b0687201abe5
#
_entry.id   c1531131b36c9c281982b0687201abe5
#
_cell.length_a   1.000
_cell.length_b   1.000
_cell.length_c   1.000
_cell.angle_alpha   90.00
_cell.angle_beta   90.00
_cell.angle_gamma   90.00
#
_symmetry.space_group_name_H-M   'P 1'
#
loop_
_entity.id
_entity.type
_entity.pdbx_description
1 polymer ?
#
loop_
_entity_poly.entity_id
_entity_poly.type
_entity_poly.pdbx_seq_one_letter_code
_entity_poly.pdbx_strand_id
1 'polypeptide(L)'
;MSWFKREDGEYESSTGPEGSADATEKTVRTEGLWTKCMGCRAVIYIPELEANLSVCPKCQHHFKMGARQRIGLLLEPGYELVDGGLRSTDPLNFTDVKPYKQRLRKAQEQTGLDDAILNAVGQMGPHDVVLSAMEYSFIGGSMGAVVGETIARAVDRARLGRRPLIIVAASGGARMMEGVVSLMQMAKISTALAQLDDA
;
A
#
# COMPACT_ATOMS: atom_id res chain seq x y z
N MET A 1 37.79 -4.46 25.03
CA MET A 1 38.40 -5.56 24.25
C MET A 1 37.96 -5.41 22.79
N SER A 2 38.90 -5.00 21.95
CA SER A 2 38.62 -4.73 20.51
C SER A 2 38.88 -6.02 19.71
N TRP A 3 37.92 -6.42 18.86
CA TRP A 3 37.95 -7.72 18.17
C TRP A 3 38.09 -7.59 16.65
N PHE A 4 38.77 -6.55 16.13
CA PHE A 4 39.22 -6.54 14.74
C PHE A 4 40.55 -5.80 14.63
N LYS A 5 41.66 -6.57 14.45
CA LYS A 5 42.90 -6.08 13.86
C LYS A 5 42.85 -6.32 12.38
N ARG A 6 43.01 -5.28 11.56
CA ARG A 6 43.35 -5.40 10.14
C ARG A 6 44.87 -5.54 10.05
N GLU A 7 45.31 -6.55 9.35
CA GLU A 7 46.71 -6.66 8.89
C GLU A 7 46.78 -6.00 7.51
N ASP A 8 47.67 -5.02 7.40
CA ASP A 8 47.99 -4.31 6.14
C ASP A 8 48.90 -5.20 5.31
N GLY A 9 48.35 -5.75 4.21
CA GLY A 9 49.13 -6.46 3.19
C GLY A 9 49.36 -5.53 1.99
N GLU A 10 50.60 -5.12 1.79
CA GLU A 10 51.05 -4.45 0.56
C GLU A 10 50.87 -5.37 -0.64
N TYR A 11 50.24 -4.84 -1.71
CA TYR A 11 50.10 -5.53 -2.98
C TYR A 11 50.86 -4.81 -4.05
N GLU A 12 51.92 -5.45 -4.56
CA GLU A 12 52.76 -4.96 -5.65
C GLU A 12 51.96 -4.92 -6.98
N SER A 13 52.11 -3.79 -7.67
CA SER A 13 51.54 -3.57 -9.00
C SER A 13 52.38 -4.26 -10.07
N SER A 14 51.80 -5.22 -10.80
CA SER A 14 52.35 -5.73 -12.07
C SER A 14 51.59 -5.06 -13.25
N THR A 15 52.35 -4.27 -14.01
CA THR A 15 51.96 -3.70 -15.31
C THR A 15 51.93 -4.77 -16.40
N GLY A 16 50.88 -4.83 -17.23
CA GLY A 16 50.82 -5.54 -18.50
C GLY A 16 49.45 -5.34 -19.18
N PRO A 17 49.30 -5.50 -20.49
CA PRO A 17 49.26 -4.42 -21.45
C PRO A 17 47.82 -4.02 -21.89
N GLU A 18 47.75 -2.83 -22.47
CA GLU A 18 46.56 -2.20 -23.06
C GLU A 18 45.92 -3.08 -24.14
N GLY A 19 44.63 -3.41 -23.93
CA GLY A 19 43.76 -4.07 -24.92
C GLY A 19 42.40 -3.37 -24.87
N SER A 20 42.09 -2.58 -25.89
CA SER A 20 40.84 -1.92 -26.15
C SER A 20 39.70 -2.91 -26.29
N ALA A 21 38.64 -2.78 -25.50
CA ALA A 21 37.28 -3.15 -25.90
C ALA A 21 36.30 -2.42 -25.01
N ASP A 22 35.63 -1.47 -25.61
CA ASP A 22 34.43 -0.78 -25.08
C ASP A 22 33.31 -1.84 -24.94
N ALA A 23 33.13 -2.36 -23.74
CA ALA A 23 31.97 -3.13 -23.34
C ALA A 23 31.37 -2.42 -22.15
N THR A 24 30.42 -1.55 -22.41
CA THR A 24 29.51 -1.02 -21.38
C THR A 24 28.80 -2.20 -20.72
N GLU A 25 29.42 -2.79 -19.69
CA GLU A 25 28.73 -3.69 -18.78
C GLU A 25 27.57 -2.91 -18.13
N LYS A 26 26.36 -3.16 -18.63
CA LYS A 26 25.12 -2.76 -17.96
C LYS A 26 25.09 -3.50 -16.62
N THR A 27 25.52 -2.83 -15.56
CA THR A 27 25.36 -3.32 -14.19
C THR A 27 23.86 -3.42 -13.92
N VAL A 28 23.31 -4.61 -14.07
CA VAL A 28 21.91 -4.90 -13.73
C VAL A 28 21.82 -4.78 -12.22
N ARG A 29 21.21 -3.70 -11.73
CA ARG A 29 20.88 -3.56 -10.31
C ARG A 29 19.82 -4.60 -9.96
N THR A 30 20.23 -5.68 -9.31
CA THR A 30 19.34 -6.76 -8.82
C THR A 30 18.77 -6.46 -7.43
N GLU A 31 19.17 -5.36 -6.82
CA GLU A 31 18.64 -4.91 -5.53
C GLU A 31 17.14 -4.58 -5.66
N GLY A 32 16.33 -5.16 -4.79
CA GLY A 32 14.87 -4.95 -4.78
C GLY A 32 14.06 -5.88 -5.68
N LEU A 33 14.69 -6.79 -6.44
CA LEU A 33 13.98 -7.76 -7.29
C LEU A 33 13.58 -9.05 -6.57
N TRP A 34 14.08 -9.25 -5.35
CA TRP A 34 13.88 -10.48 -4.59
C TRP A 34 13.30 -10.20 -3.21
N THR A 35 12.40 -11.05 -2.76
CA THR A 35 11.84 -11.02 -1.40
C THR A 35 11.94 -12.38 -0.73
N LYS A 36 11.95 -12.39 0.61
CA LYS A 36 11.99 -13.62 1.40
C LYS A 36 10.59 -13.93 1.94
N CYS A 37 10.11 -15.13 1.68
CA CYS A 37 8.83 -15.58 2.21
C CYS A 37 8.91 -15.74 3.74
N MET A 38 7.97 -15.15 4.45
CA MET A 38 7.88 -15.25 5.92
C MET A 38 7.39 -16.64 6.37
N GLY A 39 6.68 -17.38 5.52
CA GLY A 39 6.22 -18.73 5.83
C GLY A 39 7.33 -19.77 5.67
N CYS A 40 7.89 -19.95 4.46
CA CYS A 40 8.89 -20.98 4.17
C CYS A 40 10.32 -20.49 4.09
N ARG A 41 10.58 -19.19 4.26
CA ARG A 41 11.90 -18.53 4.17
C ARG A 41 12.58 -18.61 2.79
N ALA A 42 11.91 -19.13 1.78
CA ALA A 42 12.45 -19.17 0.42
C ALA A 42 12.60 -17.75 -0.15
N VAL A 43 13.64 -17.55 -0.94
CA VAL A 43 13.82 -16.33 -1.74
C VAL A 43 12.96 -16.48 -2.99
N ILE A 44 12.18 -15.46 -3.31
CA ILE A 44 11.20 -15.43 -4.41
C ILE A 44 11.47 -14.18 -5.25
N TYR A 45 11.39 -14.33 -6.55
CA TYR A 45 11.47 -13.23 -7.50
C TYR A 45 10.16 -12.42 -7.46
N ILE A 46 10.26 -11.10 -7.24
CA ILE A 46 9.07 -10.26 -7.04
C ILE A 46 8.09 -10.31 -8.21
N PRO A 47 8.53 -10.22 -9.49
CA PRO A 47 7.60 -10.37 -10.61
C PRO A 47 6.88 -11.74 -10.67
N GLU A 48 7.52 -12.83 -10.24
CA GLU A 48 6.87 -14.14 -10.13
C GLU A 48 5.83 -14.15 -9.02
N LEU A 49 6.12 -13.50 -7.88
CA LEU A 49 5.18 -13.36 -6.78
C LEU A 49 3.97 -12.52 -7.19
N GLU A 50 4.18 -11.43 -7.93
CA GLU A 50 3.11 -10.57 -8.45
C GLU A 50 2.25 -11.31 -9.47
N ALA A 51 2.86 -12.04 -10.40
CA ALA A 51 2.14 -12.90 -11.34
C ALA A 51 1.32 -13.99 -10.65
N ASN A 52 1.76 -14.46 -9.47
CA ASN A 52 1.03 -15.41 -8.62
C ASN A 52 0.15 -14.70 -7.57
N LEU A 53 -0.36 -13.51 -7.86
CA LEU A 53 -1.31 -12.75 -7.02
C LEU A 53 -0.83 -12.51 -5.59
N SER A 54 0.48 -12.29 -5.40
CA SER A 54 1.12 -12.12 -4.09
C SER A 54 1.00 -13.35 -3.18
N VAL A 55 0.88 -14.54 -3.74
CA VAL A 55 0.89 -15.83 -3.02
C VAL A 55 2.21 -16.55 -3.28
N CYS A 56 2.86 -17.04 -2.23
CA CYS A 56 4.12 -17.79 -2.35
C CYS A 56 3.92 -19.05 -3.19
N PRO A 57 4.65 -19.24 -4.29
CA PRO A 57 4.50 -20.44 -5.14
C PRO A 57 4.97 -21.73 -4.44
N LYS A 58 5.77 -21.62 -3.36
CA LYS A 58 6.34 -22.78 -2.65
C LYS A 58 5.51 -23.25 -1.47
N CYS A 59 4.86 -22.36 -0.72
CA CYS A 59 4.16 -22.74 0.52
C CYS A 59 2.76 -22.13 0.66
N GLN A 60 2.26 -21.45 -0.36
CA GLN A 60 0.92 -20.81 -0.36
C GLN A 60 0.77 -19.67 0.67
N HIS A 61 1.87 -19.18 1.25
CA HIS A 61 1.80 -18.02 2.14
C HIS A 61 1.35 -16.78 1.36
N HIS A 62 0.30 -16.10 1.85
CA HIS A 62 -0.23 -14.89 1.27
C HIS A 62 0.58 -13.67 1.75
N PHE A 63 1.16 -12.93 0.83
CA PHE A 63 1.79 -11.65 1.10
C PHE A 63 0.73 -10.55 1.17
N LYS A 64 1.10 -9.42 1.79
CA LYS A 64 0.24 -8.23 1.79
C LYS A 64 0.19 -7.63 0.39
N MET A 65 -1.01 -7.29 -0.04
CA MET A 65 -1.27 -6.65 -1.32
C MET A 65 -1.75 -5.22 -1.08
N GLY A 66 -1.15 -4.25 -1.75
CA GLY A 66 -1.51 -2.84 -1.63
C GLY A 66 -2.83 -2.50 -2.32
N ALA A 67 -3.42 -1.35 -1.95
CA ALA A 67 -4.70 -0.89 -2.49
C ALA A 67 -4.66 -0.71 -4.01
N ARG A 68 -3.62 -0.07 -4.56
CA ARG A 68 -3.47 0.12 -6.03
C ARG A 68 -3.41 -1.21 -6.77
N GLN A 69 -2.67 -2.17 -6.24
CA GLN A 69 -2.54 -3.50 -6.86
C GLN A 69 -3.89 -4.23 -6.86
N ARG A 70 -4.66 -4.14 -5.76
CA ARG A 70 -6.02 -4.73 -5.69
C ARG A 70 -6.97 -4.11 -6.71
N ILE A 71 -6.95 -2.77 -6.83
CA ILE A 71 -7.77 -2.07 -7.82
C ILE A 71 -7.41 -2.54 -9.24
N GLY A 72 -6.12 -2.59 -9.58
CA GLY A 72 -5.67 -3.05 -10.90
C GLY A 72 -5.91 -4.52 -11.20
N LEU A 73 -6.14 -5.37 -10.17
CA LEU A 73 -6.52 -6.78 -10.34
C LEU A 73 -8.02 -6.98 -10.52
N LEU A 74 -8.84 -6.09 -9.95
CA LEU A 74 -10.30 -6.23 -9.94
C LEU A 74 -10.97 -5.45 -11.06
N LEU A 75 -10.40 -4.32 -11.45
CA LEU A 75 -10.97 -3.46 -12.49
C LEU A 75 -10.23 -3.60 -13.81
N GLU A 76 -10.98 -3.51 -14.89
CA GLU A 76 -10.42 -3.46 -16.25
C GLU A 76 -9.53 -2.21 -16.42
N PRO A 77 -8.54 -2.26 -17.34
CA PRO A 77 -7.73 -1.09 -17.67
C PRO A 77 -8.59 0.11 -18.09
N GLY A 78 -8.23 1.30 -17.59
CA GLY A 78 -8.98 2.53 -17.85
C GLY A 78 -9.86 2.98 -16.69
N TYR A 79 -9.81 2.31 -15.55
CA TYR A 79 -10.48 2.79 -14.33
C TYR A 79 -9.97 4.17 -13.89
N GLU A 80 -10.82 4.92 -13.22
CA GLU A 80 -10.53 6.25 -12.68
C GLU A 80 -10.42 6.19 -11.15
N LEU A 81 -9.34 6.77 -10.60
CA LEU A 81 -9.24 7.01 -9.15
C LEU A 81 -10.03 8.28 -8.80
N VAL A 82 -10.88 8.18 -7.78
CA VAL A 82 -11.77 9.26 -7.36
C VAL A 82 -11.61 9.59 -5.89
N ASP A 83 -12.18 10.71 -5.45
CA ASP A 83 -12.22 11.16 -4.05
C ASP A 83 -10.82 11.36 -3.41
N GLY A 84 -9.79 11.61 -4.21
CA GLY A 84 -8.43 11.92 -3.74
C GLY A 84 -8.33 13.30 -3.07
N GLY A 85 -7.16 13.58 -2.46
CA GLY A 85 -6.82 14.89 -1.88
C GLY A 85 -7.34 15.11 -0.46
N LEU A 86 -8.06 14.16 0.15
CA LEU A 86 -8.46 14.24 1.55
C LEU A 86 -7.29 13.83 2.46
N ARG A 87 -6.98 14.67 3.45
CA ARG A 87 -5.87 14.43 4.39
C ARG A 87 -6.30 14.63 5.81
N SER A 88 -5.82 13.79 6.72
CA SER A 88 -6.00 13.98 8.15
C SER A 88 -5.20 15.19 8.65
N THR A 89 -5.79 15.96 9.56
CA THR A 89 -5.23 17.22 10.06
C THR A 89 -4.67 17.15 11.48
N ASP A 90 -4.71 15.98 12.13
CA ASP A 90 -4.31 15.82 13.54
C ASP A 90 -5.01 16.84 14.49
N PRO A 91 -6.35 16.80 14.61
CA PRO A 91 -7.08 17.80 15.39
C PRO A 91 -6.78 17.74 16.89
N LEU A 92 -6.25 16.61 17.39
CA LEU A 92 -5.96 16.42 18.81
C LEU A 92 -4.50 16.75 19.17
N ASN A 93 -3.65 17.07 18.20
CA ASN A 93 -2.20 17.19 18.40
C ASN A 93 -1.62 15.99 19.15
N PHE A 94 -2.05 14.79 18.75
CA PHE A 94 -1.75 13.55 19.43
C PHE A 94 -0.25 13.23 19.39
N THR A 95 0.30 12.89 20.54
CA THR A 95 1.69 12.46 20.70
C THR A 95 1.74 11.31 21.70
N ASP A 96 2.33 10.19 21.28
CA ASP A 96 2.80 9.12 22.15
C ASP A 96 4.33 9.06 22.10
N VAL A 97 4.92 8.02 21.54
CA VAL A 97 6.38 7.93 21.26
C VAL A 97 6.79 8.91 20.15
N LYS A 98 5.88 9.22 19.22
CA LYS A 98 6.10 10.17 18.11
C LYS A 98 4.81 10.95 17.82
N PRO A 99 4.93 12.24 17.42
CA PRO A 99 3.78 13.01 17.01
C PRO A 99 3.02 12.35 15.85
N TYR A 100 1.69 12.35 15.91
CA TYR A 100 0.84 11.77 14.85
C TYR A 100 1.10 12.42 13.50
N LYS A 101 1.28 13.74 13.47
CA LYS A 101 1.64 14.49 12.25
C LYS A 101 2.90 13.97 11.55
N GLN A 102 3.89 13.52 12.34
CA GLN A 102 5.10 12.92 11.80
C GLN A 102 4.82 11.52 11.21
N ARG A 103 3.94 10.73 11.87
CA ARG A 103 3.52 9.42 11.34
C ARG A 103 2.75 9.55 10.04
N LEU A 104 1.83 10.53 9.94
CA LEU A 104 1.09 10.83 8.72
C LEU A 104 2.04 11.15 7.56
N ARG A 105 2.96 12.10 7.76
CA ARG A 105 3.94 12.47 6.72
C ARG A 105 4.75 11.26 6.27
N LYS A 106 5.28 10.47 7.20
CA LYS A 106 6.05 9.27 6.88
C LYS A 106 5.22 8.25 6.10
N ALA A 107 3.97 8.01 6.48
CA ALA A 107 3.09 7.09 5.77
C ALA A 107 2.78 7.59 4.35
N GLN A 108 2.52 8.88 4.18
CA GLN A 108 2.32 9.52 2.87
C GLN A 108 3.55 9.39 1.98
N GLU A 109 4.76 9.65 2.51
CA GLU A 109 6.03 9.49 1.78
C GLU A 109 6.29 8.04 1.37
N GLN A 110 5.97 7.08 2.23
CA GLN A 110 6.22 5.66 1.98
C GLN A 110 5.22 5.02 1.02
N THR A 111 3.96 5.43 1.07
CA THR A 111 2.89 4.82 0.28
C THR A 111 2.51 5.61 -0.97
N GLY A 112 2.85 6.90 -1.02
CA GLY A 112 2.39 7.81 -2.06
C GLY A 112 0.87 8.06 -2.02
N LEU A 113 0.22 7.79 -0.88
CA LEU A 113 -1.22 7.97 -0.67
C LEU A 113 -1.49 9.11 0.30
N ASP A 114 -2.64 9.74 0.19
CA ASP A 114 -3.09 10.78 1.12
C ASP A 114 -3.54 10.19 2.46
N ASP A 115 -4.18 9.00 2.44
CA ASP A 115 -4.59 8.24 3.62
C ASP A 115 -4.72 6.73 3.29
N ALA A 116 -5.21 5.92 4.23
CA ALA A 116 -5.22 4.46 4.19
C ALA A 116 -6.30 3.85 3.26
N ILE A 117 -6.74 4.56 2.24
CA ILE A 117 -7.80 4.09 1.33
C ILE A 117 -7.70 4.76 -0.05
N LEU A 118 -8.13 4.04 -1.08
CA LEU A 118 -8.35 4.56 -2.42
C LEU A 118 -9.74 4.17 -2.91
N ASN A 119 -10.42 5.10 -3.56
CA ASN A 119 -11.64 4.83 -4.32
C ASN A 119 -11.33 4.81 -5.82
N ALA A 120 -11.98 3.91 -6.52
CA ALA A 120 -11.94 3.82 -7.98
C ALA A 120 -13.32 3.57 -8.56
N VAL A 121 -13.52 4.02 -9.78
CA VAL A 121 -14.68 3.70 -10.61
C VAL A 121 -14.17 3.05 -11.90
N GLY A 122 -14.76 1.96 -12.28
CA GLY A 122 -14.34 1.23 -13.49
C GLY A 122 -15.23 0.03 -13.76
N GLN A 123 -14.85 -0.74 -14.76
CA GLN A 123 -15.56 -1.96 -15.14
C GLN A 123 -14.95 -3.19 -14.47
N MET A 124 -15.80 -4.10 -14.01
CA MET A 124 -15.45 -5.44 -13.58
C MET A 124 -16.33 -6.42 -14.37
N GLY A 125 -15.77 -7.02 -15.41
CA GLY A 125 -16.54 -7.76 -16.41
C GLY A 125 -17.60 -6.86 -17.07
N PRO A 126 -18.88 -7.24 -17.10
CA PRO A 126 -19.92 -6.43 -17.75
C PRO A 126 -20.47 -5.29 -16.87
N HIS A 127 -19.98 -5.10 -15.65
CA HIS A 127 -20.57 -4.19 -14.67
C HIS A 127 -19.69 -2.98 -14.41
N ASP A 128 -20.28 -1.79 -14.46
CA ASP A 128 -19.68 -0.59 -13.87
C ASP A 128 -19.80 -0.66 -12.35
N VAL A 129 -18.68 -0.53 -11.66
CA VAL A 129 -18.63 -0.66 -10.19
C VAL A 129 -17.93 0.51 -9.54
N VAL A 130 -18.23 0.73 -8.26
CA VAL A 130 -17.44 1.57 -7.37
C VAL A 130 -16.65 0.65 -6.45
N LEU A 131 -15.34 0.84 -6.39
CA LEU A 131 -14.42 0.03 -5.61
C LEU A 131 -13.67 0.89 -4.61
N SER A 132 -13.76 0.54 -3.32
CA SER A 132 -12.94 1.11 -2.25
C SER A 132 -11.93 0.07 -1.79
N ALA A 133 -10.63 0.37 -1.81
CA ALA A 133 -9.58 -0.53 -1.36
C ALA A 133 -8.74 0.11 -0.26
N MET A 134 -8.65 -0.54 0.90
CA MET A 134 -7.83 -0.07 2.02
C MET A 134 -6.37 -0.46 1.84
N GLU A 135 -5.46 0.44 2.30
CA GLU A 135 -4.02 0.29 2.26
C GLU A 135 -3.47 0.00 3.67
N TYR A 136 -3.07 -1.25 3.89
CA TYR A 136 -2.57 -1.68 5.20
C TYR A 136 -1.22 -1.05 5.57
N SER A 137 -0.37 -0.72 4.59
CA SER A 137 0.93 -0.10 4.84
C SER A 137 0.83 1.34 5.34
N PHE A 138 -0.32 1.99 5.14
CA PHE A 138 -0.60 3.31 5.70
C PHE A 138 -1.13 3.18 7.15
N ILE A 139 -0.27 3.31 8.12
CA ILE A 139 -0.58 3.23 9.58
C ILE A 139 -1.46 2.00 9.92
N GLY A 140 -1.06 0.81 9.41
CA GLY A 140 -1.80 -0.43 9.64
C GLY A 140 -3.21 -0.46 9.02
N GLY A 141 -3.49 0.36 8.01
CA GLY A 141 -4.82 0.47 7.42
C GLY A 141 -5.87 1.02 8.40
N SER A 142 -5.43 1.71 9.46
CA SER A 142 -6.35 2.17 10.51
C SER A 142 -7.34 3.21 9.98
N MET A 143 -8.60 3.06 10.39
CA MET A 143 -9.70 3.91 9.97
C MET A 143 -9.74 5.20 10.81
N GLY A 144 -9.42 6.33 10.19
CA GLY A 144 -9.62 7.68 10.71
C GLY A 144 -10.72 8.42 9.95
N ALA A 145 -10.83 9.72 10.20
CA ALA A 145 -11.85 10.58 9.59
C ALA A 145 -11.82 10.52 8.06
N VAL A 146 -10.64 10.52 7.46
CA VAL A 146 -10.48 10.48 5.99
C VAL A 146 -10.98 9.16 5.43
N VAL A 147 -10.62 8.03 6.03
CA VAL A 147 -11.08 6.71 5.58
C VAL A 147 -12.61 6.63 5.62
N GLY A 148 -13.22 7.06 6.73
CA GLY A 148 -14.67 7.06 6.88
C GLY A 148 -15.38 7.96 5.88
N GLU A 149 -14.85 9.17 5.63
CA GLU A 149 -15.37 10.07 4.61
C GLU A 149 -15.25 9.49 3.20
N THR A 150 -14.10 8.92 2.88
CA THR A 150 -13.84 8.34 1.55
C THR A 150 -14.78 7.16 1.28
N ILE A 151 -15.03 6.30 2.26
CA ILE A 151 -16.01 5.21 2.14
C ILE A 151 -17.43 5.79 1.96
N ALA A 152 -17.83 6.78 2.74
CA ALA A 152 -19.15 7.40 2.61
C ALA A 152 -19.36 7.98 1.21
N ARG A 153 -18.35 8.64 0.64
CA ARG A 153 -18.39 9.14 -0.76
C ARG A 153 -18.52 8.02 -1.79
N ALA A 154 -17.83 6.89 -1.58
CA ALA A 154 -17.97 5.74 -2.45
C ALA A 154 -19.39 5.17 -2.40
N VAL A 155 -20.00 5.09 -1.22
CA VAL A 155 -21.39 4.67 -1.04
C VAL A 155 -22.34 5.62 -1.77
N ASP A 156 -22.20 6.94 -1.59
CA ASP A 156 -23.03 7.92 -2.28
C ASP A 156 -22.88 7.84 -3.80
N ARG A 157 -21.66 7.66 -4.30
CA ARG A 157 -21.38 7.49 -5.72
C ARG A 157 -22.03 6.23 -6.28
N ALA A 158 -21.98 5.12 -5.54
CA ALA A 158 -22.63 3.87 -5.90
C ALA A 158 -24.16 4.04 -5.97
N ARG A 159 -24.75 4.63 -4.92
CA ARG A 159 -26.17 4.91 -4.83
C ARG A 159 -26.68 5.81 -5.95
N LEU A 160 -26.04 6.96 -6.15
CA LEU A 160 -26.43 7.92 -7.18
C LEU A 160 -26.23 7.39 -8.61
N GLY A 161 -25.17 6.61 -8.81
CA GLY A 161 -24.86 5.99 -10.10
C GLY A 161 -25.58 4.67 -10.34
N ARG A 162 -26.33 4.15 -9.37
CA ARG A 162 -26.95 2.80 -9.39
C ARG A 162 -25.93 1.72 -9.78
N ARG A 163 -24.79 1.74 -9.12
CA ARG A 163 -23.66 0.84 -9.37
C ARG A 163 -23.39 -0.03 -8.16
N PRO A 164 -22.98 -1.28 -8.34
CA PRO A 164 -22.47 -2.10 -7.24
C PRO A 164 -21.31 -1.42 -6.52
N LEU A 165 -21.28 -1.54 -5.19
CA LEU A 165 -20.18 -1.10 -4.34
C LEU A 165 -19.40 -2.31 -3.84
N ILE A 166 -18.08 -2.26 -3.98
CA ILE A 166 -17.16 -3.26 -3.44
C ILE A 166 -16.21 -2.56 -2.48
N ILE A 167 -16.10 -3.05 -1.25
CA ILE A 167 -15.17 -2.54 -0.24
C ILE A 167 -14.19 -3.65 0.13
N VAL A 168 -12.91 -3.45 -0.18
CA VAL A 168 -11.84 -4.37 0.21
C VAL A 168 -11.21 -3.86 1.50
N ALA A 169 -11.64 -4.45 2.61
CA ALA A 169 -11.16 -4.09 3.94
C ALA A 169 -9.78 -4.71 4.22
N ALA A 170 -8.82 -3.87 4.63
CA ALA A 170 -7.49 -4.27 5.09
C ALA A 170 -7.06 -3.32 6.21
N SER A 171 -7.54 -3.56 7.43
CA SER A 171 -7.44 -2.61 8.53
C SER A 171 -7.08 -3.27 9.85
N GLY A 172 -6.25 -2.59 10.65
CA GLY A 172 -6.01 -2.91 12.06
C GLY A 172 -7.07 -2.36 13.02
N GLY A 173 -8.11 -1.66 12.53
CA GLY A 173 -9.20 -1.09 13.33
C GLY A 173 -9.23 0.43 13.35
N ALA A 174 -9.89 1.02 14.37
CA ALA A 174 -10.02 2.47 14.53
C ALA A 174 -8.65 3.13 14.80
N ARG A 175 -8.43 4.30 14.21
CA ARG A 175 -7.20 5.08 14.38
C ARG A 175 -7.18 5.80 15.72
N MET A 176 -6.46 5.25 16.71
CA MET A 176 -6.40 5.79 18.07
C MET A 176 -5.98 7.27 18.15
N MET A 177 -5.08 7.70 17.26
CA MET A 177 -4.58 9.07 17.23
C MET A 177 -5.63 10.13 16.90
N GLU A 178 -6.77 9.72 16.36
CA GLU A 178 -7.92 10.61 16.08
C GLU A 178 -9.04 10.45 17.13
N GLY A 179 -8.80 9.65 18.17
CA GLY A 179 -9.71 9.51 19.31
C GLY A 179 -11.11 9.05 18.92
N VAL A 180 -12.12 9.63 19.55
CA VAL A 180 -13.54 9.30 19.35
C VAL A 180 -14.00 9.51 17.90
N VAL A 181 -13.38 10.43 17.16
CA VAL A 181 -13.71 10.68 15.73
C VAL A 181 -13.53 9.42 14.90
N SER A 182 -12.50 8.61 15.17
CA SER A 182 -12.29 7.32 14.50
C SER A 182 -13.43 6.35 14.74
N LEU A 183 -13.95 6.27 15.97
CA LEU A 183 -15.08 5.40 16.32
C LEU A 183 -16.37 5.85 15.64
N MET A 184 -16.60 7.17 15.55
CA MET A 184 -17.77 7.74 14.89
C MET A 184 -17.80 7.50 13.37
N GLN A 185 -16.68 7.11 12.76
CA GLN A 185 -16.66 6.74 11.34
C GLN A 185 -17.50 5.48 11.08
N MET A 186 -17.57 4.54 12.03
CA MET A 186 -18.43 3.36 11.90
C MET A 186 -19.92 3.76 11.78
N ALA A 187 -20.39 4.68 12.61
CA ALA A 187 -21.77 5.18 12.52
C ALA A 187 -22.02 5.87 11.18
N LYS A 188 -21.07 6.69 10.71
CA LYS A 188 -21.15 7.38 9.43
C LYS A 188 -21.26 6.41 8.25
N ILE A 189 -20.38 5.41 8.21
CA ILE A 189 -20.36 4.39 7.15
C ILE A 189 -21.65 3.57 7.19
N SER A 190 -22.09 3.12 8.38
CA SER A 190 -23.32 2.33 8.53
C SER A 190 -24.56 3.10 8.05
N THR A 191 -24.64 4.41 8.37
CA THR A 191 -25.74 5.26 7.89
C THR A 191 -25.71 5.39 6.36
N ALA A 192 -24.54 5.59 5.77
CA ALA A 192 -24.42 5.68 4.32
C ALA A 192 -24.84 4.34 3.65
N LEU A 193 -24.37 3.20 4.18
CA LEU A 193 -24.73 1.88 3.65
C LEU A 193 -26.23 1.58 3.77
N ALA A 194 -26.89 1.99 4.86
CA ALA A 194 -28.34 1.85 4.99
C ALA A 194 -29.09 2.60 3.86
N GLN A 195 -28.63 3.80 3.50
CA GLN A 195 -29.20 4.57 2.38
C GLN A 195 -28.95 3.90 1.00
N LEU A 196 -27.89 3.10 0.88
CA LEU A 196 -27.63 2.34 -0.34
C LEU A 196 -28.56 1.11 -0.44
N ASP A 197 -28.85 0.47 0.70
CA ASP A 197 -29.74 -0.71 0.76
C ASP A 197 -31.19 -0.34 0.40
N ASP A 198 -31.60 0.88 0.73
CA ASP A 198 -32.95 1.42 0.42
C ASP A 198 -33.11 1.90 -1.03
N ALA A 199 -32.04 1.90 -1.87
CA ALA A 199 -32.03 2.51 -3.21
C ALA A 199 -32.11 1.50 -4.36
#